data_b3d227f89dd690c116cc0f1f439a457a
#
_entry.id   b3d227f89dd690c116cc0f1f439a457a
#
_cell.length_a   1.000
_cell.length_b   1.000
_cell.length_c   1.000
_cell.angle_alpha   90.00
_cell.angle_beta   90.00
_cell.angle_gamma   90.00
#
_symmetry.space_group_name_H-M   'P 1'
#
loop_
_entity.id
_entity.type
_entity.pdbx_description
1 polymer ?
#
loop_
_entity_poly.entity_id
_entity_poly.type
_entity_poly.pdbx_seq_one_letter_code
_entity_poly.pdbx_strand_id
1 'polypeptide(L)'
;MGMKKKEINYQLLIRRIGLIVLDIICIIAASILALLTRFEFDFSQIPKEFLKVIYKYGPFTIVITLIIFSLFRIYSSLWEYAGIEEVFSLIAASLVAAVAKIVIILFTRSVMPRSWYVLDTIYLMILIGATRVSYRLIRLRRQNRTFPGSKRKKVMIIGGGEAGRSLITEIQNSKYLDQKVVCIIDDDPYKIGRYIKGVKVVGNRNSIKKSVKKYNVQQIILTMPSANAAKIRPIVEICQDTNCELMILPGVYQLVNGEVKASKLRPVNIDDLLGRDEVHVNLNEVMDYVSGRVIMVTGGGGSIGSELCRQIAKHSPKQLIIFDIYENNAYDIQQELLREQPKLDLVVLIGSVRDENRINSIFEQYRPEIIYHAAAHKHVPLMEGSPNEAIKNNVLGTYNMVRMADKWNAKRFVQISTDKAVNPTNIMGASKRICEMIIQTYNKESDTEYVAVRFGNVLGSNGSVIPLFKKQIAEGGPVTVTHPEIIRYFMTIPEAVSLVLQAGAYAKGGEIFVLDMGEPVKILDLARNMIRLSGYKVDQDIKIEFTGLRPGEKLYEELLMDEEGMTDTPNKLIHIGHPIDVDEVKLAHALRVLESAAQNETDDMRLIVESIVPTYHPKLNKSTQ
;
A
#
# COMPACT_ATOMS: atom_id res chain seq x y z
N MET A 1 29.36 19.62 -34.23
CA MET A 1 28.14 19.13 -34.89
C MET A 1 28.48 17.81 -35.58
N GLY A 2 28.45 16.71 -34.82
CA GLY A 2 28.90 15.39 -35.27
C GLY A 2 27.69 14.54 -35.66
N MET A 3 27.52 14.24 -36.94
CA MET A 3 26.53 13.29 -37.41
C MET A 3 26.84 11.88 -36.90
N LYS A 4 26.05 11.38 -35.93
CA LYS A 4 26.10 9.97 -35.54
C LYS A 4 25.70 9.12 -36.74
N LYS A 5 26.64 8.32 -37.28
CA LYS A 5 26.35 7.25 -38.24
C LYS A 5 25.30 6.32 -37.62
N LYS A 6 24.10 6.23 -38.24
CA LYS A 6 23.09 5.21 -37.90
C LYS A 6 23.70 3.84 -38.19
N GLU A 7 24.09 3.09 -37.20
CA GLU A 7 24.38 1.66 -37.36
C GLU A 7 23.15 0.97 -37.92
N ILE A 8 23.29 0.43 -39.14
CA ILE A 8 22.25 -0.34 -39.82
C ILE A 8 22.09 -1.65 -39.06
N ASN A 9 20.95 -1.82 -38.38
CA ASN A 9 20.65 -3.06 -37.70
C ASN A 9 20.37 -4.18 -38.72
N TYR A 10 21.40 -4.93 -39.10
CA TYR A 10 21.38 -5.99 -40.10
C TYR A 10 20.26 -7.02 -39.87
N GLN A 11 19.92 -7.30 -38.64
CA GLN A 11 18.81 -8.24 -38.34
C GLN A 11 17.43 -7.69 -38.74
N LEU A 12 17.21 -6.39 -38.61
CA LEU A 12 15.97 -5.75 -39.05
C LEU A 12 15.90 -5.70 -40.57
N LEU A 13 17.03 -5.46 -41.24
CA LEU A 13 17.10 -5.44 -42.72
C LEU A 13 16.78 -6.82 -43.30
N ILE A 14 17.41 -7.89 -42.80
CA ILE A 14 17.16 -9.28 -43.23
C ILE A 14 15.69 -9.66 -43.04
N ARG A 15 15.07 -9.27 -41.92
CA ARG A 15 13.64 -9.53 -41.69
C ARG A 15 12.73 -8.83 -42.70
N ARG A 16 13.00 -7.55 -43.01
CA ARG A 16 12.23 -6.79 -44.00
C ARG A 16 12.35 -7.42 -45.39
N ILE A 17 13.54 -7.79 -45.80
CA ILE A 17 13.77 -8.47 -47.08
C ILE A 17 13.02 -9.79 -47.14
N GLY A 18 13.06 -10.61 -46.06
CA GLY A 18 12.34 -11.87 -46.00
C GLY A 18 10.82 -11.70 -46.12
N LEU A 19 10.24 -10.67 -45.49
CA LEU A 19 8.82 -10.36 -45.63
C LEU A 19 8.45 -9.89 -47.04
N ILE A 20 9.28 -9.07 -47.66
CA ILE A 20 9.07 -8.61 -49.05
C ILE A 20 9.08 -9.78 -50.03
N VAL A 21 10.05 -10.70 -49.89
CA VAL A 21 10.13 -11.89 -50.74
C VAL A 21 8.89 -12.78 -50.57
N LEU A 22 8.43 -12.95 -49.34
CA LEU A 22 7.22 -13.73 -49.05
C LEU A 22 5.97 -13.06 -49.62
N ASP A 23 5.88 -11.73 -49.54
CA ASP A 23 4.76 -10.97 -50.12
C ASP A 23 4.74 -11.07 -51.65
N ILE A 24 5.91 -11.04 -52.30
CA ILE A 24 6.01 -11.27 -53.77
C ILE A 24 5.42 -12.65 -54.13
N ILE A 25 5.78 -13.70 -53.36
CA ILE A 25 5.22 -15.05 -53.59
C ILE A 25 3.70 -15.03 -53.37
N CYS A 26 3.21 -14.37 -52.33
CA CYS A 26 1.77 -14.26 -52.10
C CYS A 26 1.02 -13.52 -53.18
N ILE A 27 1.59 -12.44 -53.74
CA ILE A 27 0.99 -11.66 -54.84
C ILE A 27 0.88 -12.51 -56.11
N ILE A 28 1.93 -13.26 -56.45
CA ILE A 28 1.93 -14.17 -57.60
C ILE A 28 0.91 -15.28 -57.40
N ALA A 29 0.94 -15.91 -56.20
CA ALA A 29 0.03 -17.00 -55.86
C ALA A 29 -1.44 -16.53 -55.91
N ALA A 30 -1.76 -15.35 -55.36
CA ALA A 30 -3.11 -14.80 -55.38
C ALA A 30 -3.62 -14.64 -56.82
N SER A 31 -2.79 -14.08 -57.70
CA SER A 31 -3.17 -13.85 -59.10
C SER A 31 -3.39 -15.14 -59.89
N ILE A 32 -2.58 -16.18 -59.62
CA ILE A 32 -2.75 -17.51 -60.23
C ILE A 32 -3.97 -18.22 -59.65
N LEU A 33 -4.15 -18.21 -58.34
CA LEU A 33 -5.31 -18.83 -57.68
C LEU A 33 -6.62 -18.20 -58.14
N ALA A 34 -6.64 -16.89 -58.37
CA ALA A 34 -7.80 -16.19 -58.87
C ALA A 34 -8.21 -16.66 -60.29
N LEU A 35 -7.24 -16.93 -61.14
CA LEU A 35 -7.53 -17.55 -62.44
C LEU A 35 -7.99 -18.99 -62.29
N LEU A 36 -7.28 -19.81 -61.53
CA LEU A 36 -7.63 -21.21 -61.34
C LEU A 36 -9.06 -21.35 -60.78
N THR A 37 -9.42 -20.52 -59.81
CA THR A 37 -10.79 -20.53 -59.26
C THR A 37 -11.81 -20.12 -60.31
N ARG A 38 -11.49 -19.16 -61.16
CA ARG A 38 -12.37 -18.73 -62.25
C ARG A 38 -12.61 -19.82 -63.28
N PHE A 39 -11.63 -20.66 -63.55
CA PHE A 39 -11.67 -21.77 -64.52
C PHE A 39 -11.74 -23.13 -63.83
N GLU A 40 -12.45 -23.22 -62.70
CA GLU A 40 -12.80 -24.45 -61.94
C GLU A 40 -11.61 -25.36 -61.66
N PHE A 41 -10.41 -24.76 -61.43
CA PHE A 41 -9.13 -25.42 -61.20
C PHE A 41 -8.62 -26.26 -62.39
N ASP A 42 -9.19 -26.08 -63.61
CA ASP A 42 -8.69 -26.69 -64.81
C ASP A 42 -7.73 -25.74 -65.57
N PHE A 43 -6.43 -26.01 -65.46
CA PHE A 43 -5.39 -25.19 -66.06
C PHE A 43 -5.46 -25.17 -67.58
N SER A 44 -6.01 -26.23 -68.22
CA SER A 44 -6.13 -26.36 -69.66
C SER A 44 -7.16 -25.40 -70.28
N GLN A 45 -8.16 -25.00 -69.49
CA GLN A 45 -9.22 -24.08 -69.93
C GLN A 45 -8.84 -22.61 -69.79
N ILE A 46 -7.69 -22.29 -69.15
CA ILE A 46 -7.26 -20.89 -69.03
C ILE A 46 -6.76 -20.35 -70.37
N PRO A 47 -7.40 -19.33 -71.01
CA PRO A 47 -6.93 -18.72 -72.23
C PRO A 47 -5.49 -18.17 -72.12
N LYS A 48 -4.63 -18.52 -73.09
CA LYS A 48 -3.22 -18.09 -73.04
C LYS A 48 -3.06 -16.56 -72.99
N GLU A 49 -4.06 -15.81 -73.44
CA GLU A 49 -4.11 -14.36 -73.34
C GLU A 49 -4.05 -13.83 -71.89
N PHE A 50 -4.78 -14.44 -71.01
CA PHE A 50 -4.77 -14.04 -69.58
C PHE A 50 -3.43 -14.35 -68.92
N LEU A 51 -2.82 -15.48 -69.26
CA LEU A 51 -1.49 -15.81 -68.74
C LEU A 51 -0.42 -14.83 -69.29
N LYS A 52 -0.52 -14.41 -70.58
CA LYS A 52 0.35 -13.37 -71.15
C LYS A 52 0.20 -12.04 -70.38
N VAL A 53 -1.00 -11.66 -70.00
CA VAL A 53 -1.25 -10.41 -69.25
C VAL A 53 -0.56 -10.49 -67.88
N ILE A 54 -0.71 -11.60 -67.13
CA ILE A 54 -0.04 -11.76 -65.86
C ILE A 54 1.49 -11.78 -66.02
N TYR A 55 2.02 -12.47 -67.03
CA TYR A 55 3.46 -12.52 -67.25
C TYR A 55 4.04 -11.14 -67.69
N LYS A 56 3.36 -10.40 -68.54
CA LYS A 56 3.83 -9.11 -69.06
C LYS A 56 3.70 -7.99 -67.99
N TYR A 57 2.58 -7.92 -67.27
CA TYR A 57 2.28 -6.82 -66.35
C TYR A 57 2.45 -7.21 -64.90
N GLY A 58 2.63 -8.50 -64.58
CA GLY A 58 2.88 -9.00 -63.22
C GLY A 58 4.01 -8.27 -62.48
N PRO A 59 5.20 -8.10 -63.08
CA PRO A 59 6.28 -7.37 -62.43
C PRO A 59 5.90 -5.96 -62.00
N PHE A 60 5.16 -5.22 -62.86
CA PHE A 60 4.70 -3.86 -62.53
C PHE A 60 3.67 -3.86 -61.39
N THR A 61 2.72 -4.80 -61.42
CA THR A 61 1.70 -4.91 -60.37
C THR A 61 2.31 -5.33 -59.05
N ILE A 62 3.34 -6.17 -59.05
CA ILE A 62 4.10 -6.54 -57.82
C ILE A 62 4.79 -5.29 -57.25
N VAL A 63 5.55 -4.54 -58.06
CA VAL A 63 6.27 -3.36 -57.58
C VAL A 63 5.31 -2.32 -57.01
N ILE A 64 4.19 -2.04 -57.67
CA ILE A 64 3.20 -1.07 -57.18
C ILE A 64 2.55 -1.56 -55.89
N THR A 65 2.20 -2.85 -55.78
CA THR A 65 1.64 -3.42 -54.57
C THR A 65 2.63 -3.29 -53.40
N LEU A 66 3.92 -3.56 -53.60
CA LEU A 66 4.95 -3.40 -52.58
C LEU A 66 5.15 -1.93 -52.15
N ILE A 67 5.07 -0.98 -53.13
CA ILE A 67 5.11 0.46 -52.81
C ILE A 67 3.91 0.84 -51.95
N ILE A 68 2.70 0.42 -52.32
CA ILE A 68 1.48 0.69 -51.55
C ILE A 68 1.62 0.12 -50.14
N PHE A 69 2.07 -1.12 -49.99
CA PHE A 69 2.29 -1.75 -48.69
C PHE A 69 3.34 -1.01 -47.85
N SER A 70 4.36 -0.44 -48.49
CA SER A 70 5.36 0.40 -47.83
C SER A 70 4.76 1.72 -47.34
N LEU A 71 3.91 2.37 -48.15
CA LEU A 71 3.21 3.61 -47.80
C LEU A 71 2.26 3.40 -46.61
N PHE A 72 1.57 2.27 -46.57
CA PHE A 72 0.71 1.86 -45.43
C PHE A 72 1.51 1.32 -44.25
N ARG A 73 2.84 1.46 -44.25
CA ARG A 73 3.77 1.07 -43.17
C ARG A 73 3.70 -0.42 -42.77
N ILE A 74 3.23 -1.31 -43.63
CA ILE A 74 3.10 -2.75 -43.36
C ILE A 74 4.44 -3.40 -43.03
N TYR A 75 5.56 -2.90 -43.58
CA TYR A 75 6.93 -3.39 -43.32
C TYR A 75 7.62 -2.73 -42.12
N SER A 76 7.07 -1.65 -41.57
CA SER A 76 7.59 -0.95 -40.41
C SER A 76 6.85 -1.30 -39.13
N SER A 77 5.66 -1.90 -39.23
CA SER A 77 4.89 -2.36 -38.08
C SER A 77 5.49 -3.61 -37.45
N LEU A 78 5.50 -3.64 -36.09
CA LEU A 78 5.95 -4.80 -35.33
C LEU A 78 4.80 -5.82 -35.23
N TRP A 79 4.69 -6.72 -36.22
CA TRP A 79 3.65 -7.75 -36.26
C TRP A 79 3.60 -8.69 -35.04
N GLU A 80 4.60 -8.63 -34.19
CA GLU A 80 4.61 -9.30 -32.88
C GLU A 80 3.50 -8.78 -31.94
N TYR A 81 3.20 -7.48 -32.05
CA TYR A 81 2.22 -6.76 -31.21
C TYR A 81 1.01 -6.27 -32.02
N ALA A 82 0.86 -6.76 -33.25
CA ALA A 82 -0.19 -6.28 -34.15
C ALA A 82 -1.57 -6.38 -33.52
N GLY A 83 -2.28 -5.26 -33.48
CA GLY A 83 -3.64 -5.10 -33.03
C GLY A 83 -4.66 -5.07 -34.17
N ILE A 84 -5.82 -4.52 -33.90
CA ILE A 84 -6.91 -4.36 -34.87
C ILE A 84 -6.53 -3.34 -35.96
N GLU A 85 -5.76 -2.31 -35.62
CA GLU A 85 -5.34 -1.24 -36.53
C GLU A 85 -4.47 -1.74 -37.65
N GLU A 86 -3.55 -2.68 -37.40
CA GLU A 86 -2.70 -3.28 -38.43
C GLU A 86 -3.50 -4.14 -39.41
N VAL A 87 -4.57 -4.80 -38.91
CA VAL A 87 -5.48 -5.57 -39.77
C VAL A 87 -6.24 -4.63 -40.71
N PHE A 88 -6.78 -3.52 -40.19
CA PHE A 88 -7.43 -2.51 -41.02
C PHE A 88 -6.48 -1.90 -42.03
N SER A 89 -5.24 -1.59 -41.68
CA SER A 89 -4.21 -1.10 -42.58
C SER A 89 -3.91 -2.09 -43.70
N LEU A 90 -3.86 -3.39 -43.40
CA LEU A 90 -3.65 -4.43 -44.41
C LEU A 90 -4.83 -4.51 -45.40
N ILE A 91 -6.06 -4.47 -44.91
CA ILE A 91 -7.27 -4.47 -45.74
C ILE A 91 -7.29 -3.25 -46.64
N ALA A 92 -7.07 -2.06 -46.08
CA ALA A 92 -7.06 -0.82 -46.86
C ALA A 92 -5.96 -0.82 -47.93
N ALA A 93 -4.74 -1.24 -47.59
CA ALA A 93 -3.63 -1.34 -48.51
C ALA A 93 -3.92 -2.33 -49.66
N SER A 94 -4.57 -3.46 -49.36
CA SER A 94 -4.94 -4.47 -50.36
C SER A 94 -6.02 -3.94 -51.31
N LEU A 95 -7.00 -3.18 -50.83
CA LEU A 95 -8.02 -2.55 -51.65
C LEU A 95 -7.41 -1.47 -52.58
N VAL A 96 -6.53 -0.63 -52.07
CA VAL A 96 -5.82 0.37 -52.86
C VAL A 96 -4.94 -0.31 -53.94
N ALA A 97 -4.27 -1.41 -53.59
CA ALA A 97 -3.49 -2.19 -54.56
C ALA A 97 -4.38 -2.82 -55.66
N ALA A 98 -5.60 -3.27 -55.31
CA ALA A 98 -6.56 -3.78 -56.26
C ALA A 98 -6.99 -2.70 -57.28
N VAL A 99 -7.30 -1.49 -56.80
CA VAL A 99 -7.64 -0.35 -57.64
C VAL A 99 -6.47 -0.01 -58.58
N ALA A 100 -5.25 0.04 -58.06
CA ALA A 100 -4.06 0.29 -58.88
C ALA A 100 -3.85 -0.78 -59.96
N LYS A 101 -4.06 -2.07 -59.65
CA LYS A 101 -4.02 -3.16 -60.64
C LYS A 101 -5.07 -2.97 -61.75
N ILE A 102 -6.31 -2.62 -61.38
CA ILE A 102 -7.39 -2.34 -62.32
C ILE A 102 -6.98 -1.21 -63.31
N VAL A 103 -6.48 -0.10 -62.76
CA VAL A 103 -6.05 1.06 -63.54
C VAL A 103 -4.93 0.68 -64.53
N ILE A 104 -3.94 -0.09 -64.08
CA ILE A 104 -2.83 -0.53 -64.95
C ILE A 104 -3.35 -1.37 -66.10
N ILE A 105 -4.20 -2.35 -65.84
CA ILE A 105 -4.73 -3.26 -66.87
C ILE A 105 -5.63 -2.52 -67.88
N LEU A 106 -6.46 -1.58 -67.40
CA LEU A 106 -7.29 -0.73 -68.20
C LEU A 106 -6.43 0.19 -69.09
N PHE A 107 -5.40 0.83 -68.56
CA PHE A 107 -4.51 1.71 -69.26
C PHE A 107 -3.73 0.99 -70.42
N THR A 108 -3.40 -0.28 -70.16
CA THR A 108 -2.71 -1.14 -71.13
C THR A 108 -3.64 -1.77 -72.17
N ARG A 109 -4.94 -1.44 -72.11
CA ARG A 109 -5.99 -2.01 -73.02
C ARG A 109 -6.02 -3.55 -73.00
N SER A 110 -5.60 -4.14 -71.90
CA SER A 110 -5.62 -5.59 -71.68
C SER A 110 -6.95 -6.02 -71.09
N VAL A 111 -7.40 -7.22 -71.44
CA VAL A 111 -8.69 -7.75 -70.93
C VAL A 111 -8.42 -8.85 -69.94
N MET A 112 -9.04 -8.72 -68.72
CA MET A 112 -9.07 -9.76 -67.71
C MET A 112 -10.52 -9.99 -67.22
N PRO A 113 -10.90 -11.19 -66.79
CA PRO A 113 -12.23 -11.47 -66.30
C PRO A 113 -12.56 -10.58 -65.07
N ARG A 114 -13.75 -9.99 -65.00
CA ARG A 114 -14.14 -9.11 -63.90
C ARG A 114 -14.03 -9.80 -62.52
N SER A 115 -14.40 -11.10 -62.48
CA SER A 115 -14.27 -11.90 -61.26
C SER A 115 -12.84 -12.09 -60.77
N TRP A 116 -11.84 -12.03 -61.69
CA TRP A 116 -10.43 -12.18 -61.34
C TRP A 116 -9.96 -11.05 -60.41
N TYR A 117 -10.38 -9.81 -60.60
CA TYR A 117 -9.97 -8.68 -59.74
C TYR A 117 -10.46 -8.86 -58.32
N VAL A 118 -11.69 -9.34 -58.16
CA VAL A 118 -12.27 -9.59 -56.83
C VAL A 118 -11.58 -10.77 -56.14
N LEU A 119 -11.42 -11.88 -56.88
CA LEU A 119 -10.78 -13.09 -56.36
C LEU A 119 -9.30 -12.85 -56.01
N ASP A 120 -8.54 -12.14 -56.88
CA ASP A 120 -7.14 -11.77 -56.63
C ASP A 120 -7.00 -10.96 -55.32
N THR A 121 -7.89 -9.97 -55.13
CA THR A 121 -7.89 -9.15 -53.91
C THR A 121 -8.18 -9.97 -52.66
N ILE A 122 -9.18 -10.85 -52.69
CA ILE A 122 -9.55 -11.71 -51.59
C ILE A 122 -8.40 -12.68 -51.25
N TYR A 123 -7.83 -13.36 -52.25
CA TYR A 123 -6.69 -14.25 -52.03
C TYR A 123 -5.46 -13.52 -51.53
N LEU A 124 -5.18 -12.31 -52.04
CA LEU A 124 -4.09 -11.50 -51.54
C LEU A 124 -4.25 -11.19 -50.04
N MET A 125 -5.44 -10.75 -49.61
CA MET A 125 -5.73 -10.49 -48.19
C MET A 125 -5.55 -11.74 -47.33
N ILE A 126 -6.09 -12.88 -47.78
CA ILE A 126 -6.02 -14.15 -47.04
C ILE A 126 -4.56 -14.61 -46.94
N LEU A 127 -3.81 -14.65 -48.01
CA LEU A 127 -2.44 -15.17 -48.05
C LEU A 127 -1.51 -14.29 -47.17
N ILE A 128 -1.57 -12.98 -47.35
CA ILE A 128 -0.74 -12.08 -46.55
C ILE A 128 -1.14 -12.11 -45.07
N GLY A 129 -2.45 -12.09 -44.77
CA GLY A 129 -2.93 -12.25 -43.41
C GLY A 129 -2.46 -13.55 -42.76
N ALA A 130 -2.54 -14.68 -43.49
CA ALA A 130 -2.08 -15.98 -43.03
C ALA A 130 -0.56 -16.00 -42.74
N THR A 131 0.26 -15.38 -43.61
CA THR A 131 1.73 -15.29 -43.38
C THR A 131 2.04 -14.47 -42.12
N ARG A 132 1.34 -13.37 -41.87
CA ARG A 132 1.51 -12.52 -40.66
C ARG A 132 1.10 -13.25 -39.39
N VAL A 133 -0.07 -13.92 -39.41
CA VAL A 133 -0.54 -14.73 -38.27
C VAL A 133 0.39 -15.90 -38.01
N SER A 134 0.84 -16.61 -39.06
CA SER A 134 1.77 -17.73 -38.91
C SER A 134 3.11 -17.29 -38.31
N TYR A 135 3.66 -16.17 -38.73
CA TYR A 135 4.88 -15.59 -38.16
C TYR A 135 4.69 -15.31 -36.66
N ARG A 136 3.57 -14.72 -36.28
CA ARG A 136 3.23 -14.46 -34.86
C ARG A 136 3.13 -15.74 -34.04
N LEU A 137 2.43 -16.76 -34.55
CA LEU A 137 2.26 -18.05 -33.87
C LEU A 137 3.59 -18.81 -33.69
N ILE A 138 4.46 -18.84 -34.72
CA ILE A 138 5.78 -19.46 -34.64
C ILE A 138 6.63 -18.74 -33.59
N ARG A 139 6.60 -17.41 -33.54
CA ARG A 139 7.37 -16.65 -32.57
C ARG A 139 6.87 -16.83 -31.15
N LEU A 140 5.55 -16.83 -30.93
CA LEU A 140 4.94 -17.15 -29.63
C LEU A 140 5.31 -18.56 -29.16
N ARG A 141 5.33 -19.55 -30.06
CA ARG A 141 5.77 -20.91 -29.72
C ARG A 141 7.26 -20.99 -29.40
N ARG A 142 8.11 -20.24 -30.07
CA ARG A 142 9.56 -20.17 -29.79
C ARG A 142 9.82 -19.48 -28.44
N GLN A 143 9.11 -18.39 -28.10
CA GLN A 143 9.23 -17.74 -26.80
C GLN A 143 8.88 -18.66 -25.64
N ASN A 144 7.88 -19.53 -25.80
CA ASN A 144 7.50 -20.52 -24.80
C ASN A 144 8.50 -21.69 -24.65
N ARG A 145 9.45 -21.87 -25.59
CA ARG A 145 10.44 -22.95 -25.57
C ARG A 145 11.83 -22.54 -25.04
N THR A 146 12.08 -21.27 -24.76
CA THR A 146 13.44 -20.76 -24.53
C THR A 146 13.96 -20.98 -23.09
N PHE A 147 13.18 -21.58 -22.18
CA PHE A 147 13.67 -22.02 -20.87
C PHE A 147 13.24 -23.46 -20.54
N PRO A 148 13.92 -24.48 -21.07
CA PRO A 148 13.76 -25.85 -20.59
C PRO A 148 14.57 -25.97 -19.30
N GLY A 149 13.89 -25.95 -18.13
CA GLY A 149 14.56 -26.29 -16.87
C GLY A 149 14.16 -25.49 -15.63
N SER A 150 13.62 -24.28 -15.71
CA SER A 150 13.11 -23.62 -14.51
C SER A 150 11.72 -24.16 -14.15
N LYS A 151 11.57 -24.77 -12.99
CA LYS A 151 10.27 -25.13 -12.41
C LYS A 151 9.54 -23.85 -12.04
N ARG A 152 8.87 -23.21 -13.02
CA ARG A 152 8.07 -22.00 -12.77
C ARG A 152 7.11 -22.23 -11.63
N LYS A 153 7.14 -21.36 -10.63
CA LYS A 153 6.27 -21.39 -9.47
C LYS A 153 4.81 -21.32 -9.91
N LYS A 154 4.01 -22.33 -9.54
CA LYS A 154 2.59 -22.38 -9.92
C LYS A 154 1.78 -21.44 -9.03
N VAL A 155 1.10 -20.47 -9.66
CA VAL A 155 0.38 -19.38 -8.99
C VAL A 155 -1.12 -19.53 -9.17
N MET A 156 -1.87 -19.35 -8.08
CA MET A 156 -3.31 -19.14 -8.07
C MET A 156 -3.58 -17.64 -7.87
N ILE A 157 -4.45 -17.07 -8.68
CA ILE A 157 -4.93 -15.68 -8.51
C ILE A 157 -6.30 -15.75 -7.81
N ILE A 158 -6.48 -14.93 -6.78
CA ILE A 158 -7.79 -14.71 -6.14
C ILE A 158 -8.25 -13.29 -6.45
N GLY A 159 -9.36 -13.18 -7.19
CA GLY A 159 -9.89 -11.95 -7.74
C GLY A 159 -9.61 -11.81 -9.25
N GLY A 160 -10.60 -12.15 -10.09
CA GLY A 160 -10.57 -12.04 -11.55
C GLY A 160 -11.06 -10.68 -12.05
N GLY A 161 -10.89 -9.60 -11.28
CA GLY A 161 -11.18 -8.23 -11.68
C GLY A 161 -10.12 -7.64 -12.59
N GLU A 162 -10.12 -6.31 -12.72
CA GLU A 162 -9.15 -5.59 -13.57
C GLU A 162 -7.70 -5.76 -13.08
N ALA A 163 -7.48 -5.67 -11.77
CA ALA A 163 -6.17 -5.88 -11.17
C ALA A 163 -5.64 -7.30 -11.42
N GLY A 164 -6.48 -8.34 -11.25
CA GLY A 164 -6.12 -9.71 -11.55
C GLY A 164 -5.80 -9.93 -13.02
N ARG A 165 -6.60 -9.35 -13.95
CA ARG A 165 -6.36 -9.39 -15.39
C ARG A 165 -5.02 -8.75 -15.77
N SER A 166 -4.71 -7.60 -15.20
CA SER A 166 -3.45 -6.88 -15.44
C SER A 166 -2.25 -7.67 -14.96
N LEU A 167 -2.31 -8.21 -13.74
CA LEU A 167 -1.24 -9.04 -13.17
C LEU A 167 -1.01 -10.34 -13.97
N ILE A 168 -2.10 -11.02 -14.42
CA ILE A 168 -1.98 -12.21 -15.28
C ILE A 168 -1.24 -11.85 -16.57
N THR A 169 -1.59 -10.72 -17.20
CA THR A 169 -0.95 -10.26 -18.43
C THR A 169 0.54 -9.97 -18.20
N GLU A 170 0.89 -9.34 -17.09
CA GLU A 170 2.28 -9.06 -16.73
C GLU A 170 3.08 -10.35 -16.50
N ILE A 171 2.56 -11.28 -15.70
CA ILE A 171 3.24 -12.58 -15.45
C ILE A 171 3.42 -13.37 -16.75
N GLN A 172 2.44 -13.34 -17.66
CA GLN A 172 2.52 -14.05 -18.95
C GLN A 172 3.54 -13.42 -19.91
N ASN A 173 3.68 -12.09 -19.89
CA ASN A 173 4.55 -11.34 -20.77
C ASN A 173 5.98 -11.17 -20.22
N SER A 174 6.18 -11.30 -18.92
CA SER A 174 7.49 -11.14 -18.29
C SER A 174 8.39 -12.34 -18.55
N LYS A 175 9.63 -12.05 -18.96
CA LYS A 175 10.70 -13.04 -19.10
C LYS A 175 11.48 -13.27 -17.81
N TYR A 176 11.29 -12.41 -16.83
CA TYR A 176 12.04 -12.38 -15.57
C TYR A 176 11.26 -12.96 -14.40
N LEU A 177 9.95 -13.09 -14.51
CA LEU A 177 9.12 -13.69 -13.47
C LEU A 177 9.07 -15.22 -13.66
N ASP A 178 9.64 -15.91 -12.69
CA ASP A 178 9.63 -17.39 -12.68
C ASP A 178 8.30 -17.95 -12.12
N GLN A 179 7.18 -17.42 -12.62
CA GLN A 179 5.82 -17.70 -12.19
C GLN A 179 4.94 -18.13 -13.37
N LYS A 180 3.95 -18.99 -13.10
CA LYS A 180 2.92 -19.44 -14.06
C LYS A 180 1.57 -19.46 -13.38
N VAL A 181 0.63 -18.63 -13.85
CA VAL A 181 -0.74 -18.66 -13.36
C VAL A 181 -1.43 -19.92 -13.88
N VAL A 182 -1.93 -20.77 -12.97
CA VAL A 182 -2.55 -22.06 -13.30
C VAL A 182 -4.07 -22.06 -13.13
N CYS A 183 -4.62 -21.21 -12.26
CA CYS A 183 -6.05 -21.08 -12.05
C CYS A 183 -6.39 -19.73 -11.39
N ILE A 184 -7.66 -19.38 -11.48
CA ILE A 184 -8.24 -18.18 -10.86
C ILE A 184 -9.40 -18.61 -9.97
N ILE A 185 -9.53 -17.96 -8.81
CA ILE A 185 -10.68 -18.03 -7.91
C ILE A 185 -11.38 -16.65 -7.93
N ASP A 186 -12.69 -16.64 -8.07
CA ASP A 186 -13.50 -15.42 -7.99
C ASP A 186 -14.89 -15.78 -7.44
N ASP A 187 -15.41 -14.98 -6.51
CA ASP A 187 -16.71 -15.23 -5.89
C ASP A 187 -17.90 -14.82 -6.78
N ASP A 188 -17.64 -14.10 -7.87
CA ASP A 188 -18.66 -13.72 -8.86
C ASP A 188 -19.12 -14.96 -9.66
N PRO A 189 -20.38 -15.40 -9.49
CA PRO A 189 -20.90 -16.58 -10.19
C PRO A 189 -20.82 -16.47 -11.72
N TYR A 190 -20.91 -15.25 -12.27
CA TYR A 190 -20.86 -15.01 -13.71
C TYR A 190 -19.47 -15.26 -14.33
N LYS A 191 -18.43 -15.28 -13.52
CA LYS A 191 -17.06 -15.56 -13.97
C LYS A 191 -16.66 -17.02 -13.87
N ILE A 192 -17.31 -17.78 -12.98
CA ILE A 192 -16.97 -19.18 -12.73
C ILE A 192 -17.13 -20.01 -14.01
N GLY A 193 -16.13 -20.83 -14.31
CA GLY A 193 -16.08 -21.64 -15.53
C GLY A 193 -15.54 -20.93 -16.77
N ARG A 194 -15.45 -19.60 -16.77
CA ARG A 194 -14.94 -18.78 -17.88
C ARG A 194 -13.41 -18.64 -17.84
N TYR A 195 -12.86 -18.09 -18.90
CA TYR A 195 -11.42 -17.86 -19.04
C TYR A 195 -11.08 -16.36 -19.02
N ILE A 196 -10.08 -15.98 -18.25
CA ILE A 196 -9.53 -14.63 -18.20
C ILE A 196 -8.08 -14.73 -18.69
N LYS A 197 -7.76 -14.06 -19.81
CA LYS A 197 -6.42 -14.13 -20.45
C LYS A 197 -5.90 -15.58 -20.60
N GLY A 198 -6.79 -16.52 -20.98
CA GLY A 198 -6.47 -17.94 -21.19
C GLY A 198 -6.34 -18.78 -19.92
N VAL A 199 -6.57 -18.20 -18.74
CA VAL A 199 -6.58 -18.92 -17.45
C VAL A 199 -8.01 -19.11 -16.97
N LYS A 200 -8.36 -20.35 -16.56
CA LYS A 200 -9.73 -20.71 -16.14
C LYS A 200 -10.04 -20.21 -14.74
N VAL A 201 -11.23 -19.64 -14.55
CA VAL A 201 -11.84 -19.39 -13.23
C VAL A 201 -12.46 -20.70 -12.77
N VAL A 202 -11.88 -21.33 -11.74
CA VAL A 202 -12.20 -22.72 -11.36
C VAL A 202 -13.24 -22.84 -10.25
N GLY A 203 -13.59 -21.75 -9.59
CA GLY A 203 -14.60 -21.69 -8.54
C GLY A 203 -14.48 -20.46 -7.67
N ASN A 204 -15.27 -20.45 -6.58
CA ASN A 204 -15.30 -19.43 -5.55
C ASN A 204 -14.30 -19.75 -4.41
N ARG A 205 -14.28 -18.92 -3.34
CA ARG A 205 -13.40 -19.05 -2.17
C ARG A 205 -13.43 -20.46 -1.53
N ASN A 206 -14.57 -21.15 -1.53
CA ASN A 206 -14.69 -22.51 -0.97
C ASN A 206 -13.94 -23.56 -1.78
N SER A 207 -13.59 -23.24 -3.03
CA SER A 207 -12.84 -24.12 -3.93
C SER A 207 -11.32 -23.99 -3.79
N ILE A 208 -10.80 -23.06 -2.97
CA ILE A 208 -9.36 -22.76 -2.83
C ILE A 208 -8.58 -24.02 -2.46
N LYS A 209 -8.89 -24.68 -1.33
CA LYS A 209 -8.16 -25.86 -0.84
C LYS A 209 -8.13 -27.01 -1.86
N LYS A 210 -9.27 -27.27 -2.52
CA LYS A 210 -9.39 -28.30 -3.57
C LYS A 210 -8.53 -27.95 -4.79
N SER A 211 -8.56 -26.68 -5.19
CA SER A 211 -7.82 -26.18 -6.37
C SER A 211 -6.31 -26.14 -6.12
N VAL A 212 -5.86 -25.79 -4.90
CA VAL A 212 -4.44 -25.87 -4.52
C VAL A 212 -3.89 -27.27 -4.76
N LYS A 213 -4.58 -28.31 -4.25
CA LYS A 213 -4.17 -29.70 -4.44
C LYS A 213 -4.23 -30.11 -5.92
N LYS A 214 -5.32 -29.80 -6.63
CA LYS A 214 -5.54 -30.21 -8.03
C LYS A 214 -4.50 -29.63 -9.00
N TYR A 215 -4.12 -28.36 -8.82
CA TYR A 215 -3.20 -27.65 -9.73
C TYR A 215 -1.76 -27.62 -9.22
N ASN A 216 -1.48 -28.20 -8.02
CA ASN A 216 -0.16 -28.13 -7.36
C ASN A 216 0.31 -26.69 -7.20
N VAL A 217 -0.53 -25.84 -6.62
CA VAL A 217 -0.25 -24.42 -6.40
C VAL A 217 0.82 -24.26 -5.32
N GLN A 218 1.77 -23.37 -5.55
CA GLN A 218 2.87 -23.07 -4.62
C GLN A 218 2.73 -21.65 -4.04
N GLN A 219 2.03 -20.77 -4.77
CA GLN A 219 1.84 -19.38 -4.36
C GLN A 219 0.41 -18.94 -4.68
N ILE A 220 -0.19 -18.22 -3.76
CA ILE A 220 -1.51 -17.59 -3.91
C ILE A 220 -1.32 -16.08 -3.90
N ILE A 221 -1.92 -15.39 -4.86
CA ILE A 221 -1.87 -13.93 -4.94
C ILE A 221 -3.29 -13.38 -4.87
N LEU A 222 -3.54 -12.55 -3.84
CA LEU A 222 -4.79 -11.81 -3.71
C LEU A 222 -4.70 -10.53 -4.57
N THR A 223 -5.62 -10.39 -5.52
CA THR A 223 -5.68 -9.25 -6.46
C THR A 223 -7.00 -8.49 -6.32
N MET A 224 -7.29 -8.07 -5.09
CA MET A 224 -8.52 -7.35 -4.73
C MET A 224 -8.20 -6.02 -4.03
N PRO A 225 -7.50 -5.08 -4.70
CA PRO A 225 -7.01 -3.85 -4.07
C PRO A 225 -8.11 -2.90 -3.60
N SER A 226 -9.36 -3.09 -4.06
CA SER A 226 -10.55 -2.33 -3.64
C SER A 226 -11.40 -3.05 -2.60
N ALA A 227 -11.01 -4.29 -2.20
CA ALA A 227 -11.74 -5.02 -1.18
C ALA A 227 -11.31 -4.56 0.21
N ASN A 228 -12.29 -4.36 1.09
CA ASN A 228 -12.03 -4.07 2.49
C ASN A 228 -11.51 -5.31 3.24
N ALA A 229 -10.91 -5.09 4.40
CA ALA A 229 -10.32 -6.13 5.22
C ALA A 229 -11.35 -7.19 5.65
N ALA A 230 -12.62 -6.81 5.87
CA ALA A 230 -13.71 -7.73 6.19
C ALA A 230 -13.96 -8.77 5.07
N LYS A 231 -13.74 -8.41 3.81
CA LYS A 231 -13.82 -9.34 2.66
C LYS A 231 -12.55 -10.15 2.47
N ILE A 232 -11.38 -9.58 2.78
CA ILE A 232 -10.06 -10.22 2.62
C ILE A 232 -9.85 -11.28 3.71
N ARG A 233 -10.17 -10.97 4.95
CA ARG A 233 -9.94 -11.85 6.12
C ARG A 233 -10.44 -13.28 5.94
N PRO A 234 -11.71 -13.56 5.57
CA PRO A 234 -12.18 -14.95 5.40
C PRO A 234 -11.44 -15.71 4.29
N ILE A 235 -10.98 -15.02 3.25
CA ILE A 235 -10.22 -15.62 2.15
C ILE A 235 -8.81 -15.98 2.63
N VAL A 236 -8.16 -15.09 3.36
CA VAL A 236 -6.83 -15.34 3.93
C VAL A 236 -6.88 -16.50 4.93
N GLU A 237 -7.90 -16.57 5.78
CA GLU A 237 -8.10 -17.69 6.71
C GLU A 237 -8.19 -19.05 5.98
N ILE A 238 -8.90 -19.09 4.83
CA ILE A 238 -8.94 -20.33 4.01
C ILE A 238 -7.57 -20.62 3.39
N CYS A 239 -6.84 -19.58 2.95
CA CYS A 239 -5.52 -19.73 2.32
C CYS A 239 -4.44 -20.16 3.31
N GLN A 240 -4.52 -19.71 4.58
CA GLN A 240 -3.59 -20.09 5.65
C GLN A 240 -3.58 -21.60 5.95
N ASP A 241 -4.69 -22.29 5.70
CA ASP A 241 -4.76 -23.75 5.81
C ASP A 241 -4.09 -24.49 4.62
N THR A 242 -3.53 -23.75 3.67
CA THR A 242 -2.74 -24.28 2.56
C THR A 242 -1.25 -24.02 2.80
N ASN A 243 -0.38 -24.89 2.32
CA ASN A 243 1.07 -24.70 2.42
C ASN A 243 1.61 -23.79 1.30
N CYS A 244 0.81 -22.81 0.84
CA CYS A 244 1.18 -21.90 -0.24
C CYS A 244 1.73 -20.60 0.33
N GLU A 245 2.73 -20.04 -0.34
CA GLU A 245 3.15 -18.66 -0.08
C GLU A 245 2.01 -17.71 -0.43
N LEU A 246 1.64 -16.83 0.50
CA LEU A 246 0.52 -15.92 0.35
C LEU A 246 1.01 -14.49 0.12
N MET A 247 0.66 -13.93 -1.04
CA MET A 247 0.99 -12.57 -1.45
C MET A 247 -0.28 -11.76 -1.67
N ILE A 248 -0.18 -10.47 -1.50
CA ILE A 248 -1.28 -9.52 -1.77
C ILE A 248 -0.79 -8.38 -2.67
N LEU A 249 -1.68 -7.95 -3.56
CA LEU A 249 -1.52 -6.69 -4.25
C LEU A 249 -2.05 -5.58 -3.33
N PRO A 250 -1.23 -4.59 -2.97
CA PRO A 250 -1.65 -3.49 -2.10
C PRO A 250 -2.88 -2.75 -2.61
N GLY A 251 -3.59 -2.05 -1.73
CA GLY A 251 -4.75 -1.23 -2.07
C GLY A 251 -4.46 -0.17 -3.13
N VAL A 252 -5.49 0.27 -3.85
CA VAL A 252 -5.36 1.26 -4.95
C VAL A 252 -4.62 2.53 -4.50
N TYR A 253 -4.80 2.94 -3.25
CA TYR A 253 -4.17 4.13 -2.67
C TYR A 253 -2.68 3.98 -2.39
N GLN A 254 -2.18 2.75 -2.25
CA GLN A 254 -0.75 2.44 -2.09
C GLN A 254 -0.04 2.26 -3.44
N LEU A 255 -0.79 2.25 -4.55
CA LEU A 255 -0.27 2.15 -5.90
C LEU A 255 -0.02 3.56 -6.45
N VAL A 256 1.22 3.99 -6.46
CA VAL A 256 1.62 5.25 -7.12
C VAL A 256 1.23 5.14 -8.60
N ASN A 257 0.38 6.05 -9.08
CA ASN A 257 -0.18 6.09 -10.44
C ASN A 257 -1.14 4.96 -10.84
N GLY A 258 -1.70 4.19 -9.90
CA GLY A 258 -2.69 3.14 -10.22
C GLY A 258 -2.15 1.95 -11.05
N GLU A 259 -0.84 1.85 -11.28
CA GLU A 259 -0.25 0.78 -12.06
C GLU A 259 -0.11 -0.51 -11.26
N VAL A 260 -0.76 -1.57 -11.73
CA VAL A 260 -0.64 -2.93 -11.19
C VAL A 260 0.62 -3.57 -11.75
N LYS A 261 1.64 -3.74 -10.89
CA LYS A 261 2.91 -4.42 -11.25
C LYS A 261 3.22 -5.55 -10.26
N ALA A 262 3.78 -6.64 -10.78
CA ALA A 262 4.23 -7.78 -9.96
C ALA A 262 5.32 -7.37 -8.95
N SER A 263 6.09 -6.33 -9.24
CA SER A 263 7.08 -5.74 -8.31
C SER A 263 6.45 -5.07 -7.08
N LYS A 264 5.14 -4.83 -7.08
CA LYS A 264 4.37 -4.28 -5.96
C LYS A 264 3.75 -5.35 -5.07
N LEU A 265 3.86 -6.63 -5.44
CA LEU A 265 3.39 -7.72 -4.59
C LEU A 265 4.21 -7.77 -3.31
N ARG A 266 3.52 -7.90 -2.19
CA ARG A 266 4.13 -8.12 -0.89
C ARG A 266 3.49 -9.31 -0.16
N PRO A 267 4.17 -9.94 0.78
CA PRO A 267 3.53 -10.90 1.67
C PRO A 267 2.32 -10.27 2.37
N VAL A 268 1.30 -11.09 2.64
CA VAL A 268 0.17 -10.66 3.47
C VAL A 268 0.68 -10.38 4.88
N ASN A 269 0.45 -9.17 5.36
CA ASN A 269 0.79 -8.76 6.71
C ASN A 269 -0.42 -8.87 7.64
N ILE A 270 -0.16 -8.79 8.94
CA ILE A 270 -1.22 -8.81 9.95
C ILE A 270 -2.18 -7.62 9.80
N ASP A 271 -1.69 -6.48 9.34
CA ASP A 271 -2.48 -5.27 9.09
C ASP A 271 -3.62 -5.52 8.08
N ASP A 272 -3.39 -6.38 7.09
CA ASP A 272 -4.40 -6.79 6.10
C ASP A 272 -5.55 -7.62 6.70
N LEU A 273 -5.37 -8.15 7.92
CA LEU A 273 -6.32 -9.03 8.61
C LEU A 273 -7.12 -8.33 9.73
N LEU A 274 -6.67 -7.18 10.17
CA LEU A 274 -7.23 -6.51 11.34
C LEU A 274 -8.58 -5.80 11.09
N GLY A 275 -9.14 -5.97 9.91
CA GLY A 275 -10.57 -5.73 9.66
C GLY A 275 -10.99 -4.27 9.53
N ARG A 276 -10.07 -3.32 9.64
CA ARG A 276 -10.35 -1.90 9.50
C ARG A 276 -9.87 -1.39 8.15
N ASP A 277 -10.73 -0.68 7.43
CA ASP A 277 -10.34 0.05 6.24
C ASP A 277 -9.40 1.20 6.65
N GLU A 278 -8.28 1.38 5.93
CA GLU A 278 -7.42 2.54 6.17
C GLU A 278 -8.23 3.82 5.99
N VAL A 279 -8.29 4.62 7.04
CA VAL A 279 -8.96 5.91 7.01
C VAL A 279 -8.10 6.90 6.26
N HIS A 280 -8.56 7.31 5.10
CA HIS A 280 -7.91 8.37 4.34
C HIS A 280 -8.54 9.72 4.71
N VAL A 281 -7.85 10.43 5.58
CA VAL A 281 -8.16 11.84 5.84
C VAL A 281 -7.57 12.66 4.70
N ASN A 282 -8.38 13.49 4.06
CA ASN A 282 -7.85 14.50 3.14
C ASN A 282 -7.16 15.62 3.94
N LEU A 283 -5.93 15.36 4.35
CA LEU A 283 -5.16 16.32 5.15
C LEU A 283 -4.95 17.66 4.44
N ASN A 284 -4.97 17.69 3.10
CA ASN A 284 -4.77 18.94 2.35
C ASN A 284 -5.82 20.01 2.67
N GLU A 285 -7.03 19.61 3.08
CA GLU A 285 -8.10 20.55 3.44
C GLU A 285 -7.97 21.12 4.86
N VAL A 286 -7.23 20.43 5.74
CA VAL A 286 -7.16 20.77 7.17
C VAL A 286 -5.77 21.19 7.63
N MET A 287 -4.73 21.07 6.80
CA MET A 287 -3.33 21.32 7.19
C MET A 287 -2.84 22.75 6.97
N ASP A 288 -3.71 23.67 6.56
CA ASP A 288 -3.36 25.09 6.38
C ASP A 288 -2.80 25.72 7.68
N TYR A 289 -3.24 25.22 8.85
CA TYR A 289 -2.75 25.73 10.13
C TYR A 289 -1.28 25.37 10.41
N VAL A 290 -0.74 24.32 9.76
CA VAL A 290 0.66 23.87 9.87
C VAL A 290 1.55 24.58 8.86
N SER A 291 1.00 24.92 7.69
CA SER A 291 1.75 25.53 6.59
C SER A 291 2.35 26.87 6.99
N GLY A 292 3.64 27.05 6.68
CA GLY A 292 4.38 28.28 6.99
C GLY A 292 4.64 28.53 8.49
N ARG A 293 4.41 27.55 9.38
CA ARG A 293 4.61 27.63 10.83
C ARG A 293 5.87 26.94 11.30
N VAL A 294 6.37 27.35 12.45
CA VAL A 294 7.43 26.63 13.18
C VAL A 294 6.78 25.57 14.05
N ILE A 295 7.05 24.30 13.73
CA ILE A 295 6.43 23.15 14.38
C ILE A 295 7.47 22.39 15.19
N MET A 296 7.13 22.03 16.43
CA MET A 296 7.98 21.19 17.27
C MET A 296 7.30 19.85 17.55
N VAL A 297 8.02 18.76 17.35
CA VAL A 297 7.58 17.40 17.71
C VAL A 297 8.54 16.86 18.77
N THR A 298 8.04 16.65 20.00
CA THR A 298 8.82 16.00 21.05
C THR A 298 8.61 14.50 21.00
N GLY A 299 9.65 13.72 21.32
CA GLY A 299 9.63 12.28 21.08
C GLY A 299 9.58 11.96 19.57
N GLY A 300 10.17 12.83 18.74
CA GLY A 300 10.09 12.77 17.29
C GLY A 300 10.79 11.58 16.65
N GLY A 301 11.69 10.89 17.36
CA GLY A 301 12.27 9.60 16.97
C GLY A 301 11.40 8.39 17.33
N GLY A 302 10.34 8.58 18.15
CA GLY A 302 9.40 7.51 18.51
C GLY A 302 8.46 7.14 17.36
N SER A 303 7.69 6.04 17.54
CA SER A 303 6.79 5.52 16.49
C SER A 303 5.72 6.54 16.06
N ILE A 304 5.09 7.27 17.00
CA ILE A 304 4.10 8.31 16.69
C ILE A 304 4.80 9.60 16.25
N GLY A 305 5.85 10.02 16.97
CA GLY A 305 6.56 11.26 16.68
C GLY A 305 7.20 11.27 15.29
N SER A 306 7.83 10.16 14.86
CA SER A 306 8.43 10.07 13.53
C SER A 306 7.39 10.15 12.41
N GLU A 307 6.22 9.55 12.61
CA GLU A 307 5.15 9.64 11.62
C GLU A 307 4.50 11.04 11.61
N LEU A 308 4.36 11.70 12.77
CA LEU A 308 4.00 13.13 12.82
C LEU A 308 4.96 13.96 11.98
N CYS A 309 6.26 13.77 12.16
CA CYS A 309 7.28 14.47 11.37
C CYS A 309 7.15 14.21 9.87
N ARG A 310 6.90 12.94 9.45
CA ARG A 310 6.69 12.58 8.03
C ARG A 310 5.48 13.27 7.42
N GLN A 311 4.36 13.28 8.14
CA GLN A 311 3.13 13.88 7.62
C GLN A 311 3.22 15.40 7.62
N ILE A 312 3.72 16.02 8.70
CA ILE A 312 3.92 17.48 8.78
C ILE A 312 4.86 17.97 7.69
N ALA A 313 5.97 17.27 7.43
CA ALA A 313 6.95 17.65 6.41
C ALA A 313 6.35 17.79 5.00
N LYS A 314 5.27 17.05 4.68
CA LYS A 314 4.56 17.12 3.39
C LYS A 314 3.73 18.39 3.21
N HIS A 315 3.46 19.14 4.29
CA HIS A 315 2.57 20.31 4.30
C HIS A 315 3.32 21.63 4.46
N SER A 316 4.58 21.68 4.00
CA SER A 316 5.38 22.90 3.88
C SER A 316 5.45 23.74 5.17
N PRO A 317 5.84 23.17 6.32
CA PRO A 317 6.09 23.96 7.52
C PRO A 317 7.22 24.95 7.24
N LYS A 318 7.21 26.11 7.93
CA LYS A 318 8.34 27.06 7.86
C LYS A 318 9.62 26.42 8.40
N GLN A 319 9.50 25.69 9.52
CA GLN A 319 10.57 24.92 10.12
C GLN A 319 9.98 23.75 10.90
N LEU A 320 10.59 22.58 10.82
CA LEU A 320 10.24 21.39 11.62
C LEU A 320 11.35 21.11 12.63
N ILE A 321 11.01 21.08 13.92
CA ILE A 321 11.92 20.82 15.03
C ILE A 321 11.61 19.46 15.60
N ILE A 322 12.58 18.56 15.57
CA ILE A 322 12.54 17.26 16.23
C ILE A 322 13.29 17.38 17.56
N PHE A 323 12.62 17.06 18.66
CA PHE A 323 13.24 17.03 19.98
C PHE A 323 13.08 15.63 20.61
N ASP A 324 14.17 14.95 20.81
CA ASP A 324 14.18 13.58 21.34
C ASP A 324 15.34 13.35 22.30
N ILE A 325 15.17 12.44 23.25
CA ILE A 325 16.25 12.03 24.14
C ILE A 325 17.17 10.97 23.49
N TYR A 326 16.63 10.20 22.52
CA TYR A 326 17.34 9.08 21.91
C TYR A 326 17.89 9.47 20.53
N GLU A 327 19.19 9.69 20.46
CA GLU A 327 19.89 10.21 19.28
C GLU A 327 19.74 9.33 18.03
N ASN A 328 19.81 8.00 18.17
CA ASN A 328 19.80 7.12 17.02
C ASN A 328 18.48 7.20 16.25
N ASN A 329 17.34 7.13 16.94
CA ASN A 329 16.05 7.25 16.29
C ASN A 329 15.83 8.65 15.69
N ALA A 330 16.32 9.70 16.37
CA ALA A 330 16.27 11.06 15.87
C ALA A 330 17.13 11.23 14.60
N TYR A 331 18.29 10.60 14.54
CA TYR A 331 19.14 10.56 13.37
C TYR A 331 18.50 9.82 12.21
N ASP A 332 17.89 8.66 12.46
CA ASP A 332 17.24 7.86 11.41
C ASP A 332 16.14 8.66 10.70
N ILE A 333 15.23 9.30 11.47
CA ILE A 333 14.17 10.12 10.89
C ILE A 333 14.71 11.37 10.20
N GLN A 334 15.80 11.98 10.70
CA GLN A 334 16.48 13.08 10.04
C GLN A 334 16.97 12.69 8.64
N GLN A 335 17.68 11.57 8.53
CA GLN A 335 18.20 11.09 7.25
C GLN A 335 17.09 10.74 6.26
N GLU A 336 16.00 10.18 6.74
CA GLU A 336 14.82 9.89 5.93
C GLU A 336 14.20 11.17 5.36
N LEU A 337 13.90 12.15 6.23
CA LEU A 337 13.23 13.39 5.84
C LEU A 337 14.10 14.25 4.91
N LEU A 338 15.39 14.37 5.14
CA LEU A 338 16.29 15.13 4.27
C LEU A 338 16.42 14.50 2.87
N ARG A 339 16.34 13.17 2.78
CA ARG A 339 16.33 12.47 1.49
C ARG A 339 15.02 12.66 0.72
N GLU A 340 13.87 12.60 1.42
CA GLU A 340 12.55 12.71 0.80
C GLU A 340 12.15 14.16 0.52
N GLN A 341 12.59 15.09 1.36
CA GLN A 341 12.24 16.51 1.35
C GLN A 341 13.52 17.39 1.47
N PRO A 342 14.37 17.44 0.42
CA PRO A 342 15.68 18.14 0.51
C PRO A 342 15.60 19.65 0.80
N LYS A 343 14.42 20.25 0.67
CA LYS A 343 14.18 21.69 0.92
C LYS A 343 13.57 21.98 2.28
N LEU A 344 13.29 20.94 3.08
CA LEU A 344 12.72 21.11 4.41
C LEU A 344 13.73 21.80 5.34
N ASP A 345 13.31 22.88 5.98
CA ASP A 345 14.08 23.46 7.10
C ASP A 345 13.86 22.58 8.34
N LEU A 346 14.78 21.65 8.56
CA LEU A 346 14.73 20.63 9.59
C LEU A 346 15.79 20.85 10.64
N VAL A 347 15.36 20.98 11.89
CA VAL A 347 16.22 21.09 13.07
C VAL A 347 16.02 19.84 13.93
N VAL A 348 17.10 19.15 14.30
CA VAL A 348 17.07 18.00 15.20
C VAL A 348 17.87 18.31 16.44
N LEU A 349 17.22 18.23 17.60
CA LEU A 349 17.77 18.58 18.88
C LEU A 349 17.65 17.40 19.86
N ILE A 350 18.77 17.09 20.51
CA ILE A 350 18.81 16.03 21.52
C ILE A 350 18.68 16.67 22.92
N GLY A 351 17.80 16.07 23.73
CA GLY A 351 17.56 16.50 25.09
C GLY A 351 16.34 15.85 25.72
N SER A 352 16.18 16.06 27.01
CA SER A 352 15.08 15.51 27.80
C SER A 352 14.02 16.57 28.07
N VAL A 353 12.74 16.19 28.00
CA VAL A 353 11.61 17.03 28.44
C VAL A 353 11.61 17.29 29.97
N ARG A 354 12.48 16.61 30.71
CA ARG A 354 12.71 16.85 32.14
C ARG A 354 13.58 18.07 32.42
N ASP A 355 14.37 18.49 31.42
CA ASP A 355 15.34 19.60 31.54
C ASP A 355 14.68 20.92 31.13
N GLU A 356 14.15 21.65 32.12
CA GLU A 356 13.49 22.93 31.94
C GLU A 356 14.40 23.96 31.26
N ASN A 357 15.69 24.03 31.64
CA ASN A 357 16.63 25.00 31.08
C ASN A 357 16.88 24.72 29.60
N ARG A 358 17.03 23.46 29.22
CA ARG A 358 17.21 23.05 27.84
C ARG A 358 15.98 23.39 27.00
N ILE A 359 14.78 23.09 27.50
CA ILE A 359 13.52 23.40 26.82
C ILE A 359 13.37 24.92 26.67
N ASN A 360 13.60 25.69 27.74
CA ASN A 360 13.51 27.14 27.68
C ASN A 360 14.44 27.75 26.62
N SER A 361 15.70 27.31 26.56
CA SER A 361 16.65 27.78 25.52
C SER A 361 16.18 27.45 24.09
N ILE A 362 15.55 26.29 23.89
CA ILE A 362 14.99 25.89 22.58
C ILE A 362 13.81 26.79 22.22
N PHE A 363 12.88 27.02 23.14
CA PHE A 363 11.73 27.90 22.89
C PHE A 363 12.17 29.35 22.65
N GLU A 364 13.17 29.85 23.38
CA GLU A 364 13.75 31.18 23.18
C GLU A 364 14.34 31.34 21.78
N GLN A 365 15.10 30.34 21.32
CA GLN A 365 15.80 30.37 20.04
C GLN A 365 14.88 30.19 18.84
N TYR A 366 14.00 29.19 18.88
CA TYR A 366 13.25 28.74 17.70
C TYR A 366 11.79 29.19 17.67
N ARG A 367 11.22 29.60 18.82
CA ARG A 367 9.84 30.09 18.94
C ARG A 367 8.82 29.16 18.27
N PRO A 368 8.71 27.89 18.67
CA PRO A 368 7.74 26.99 18.08
C PRO A 368 6.31 27.51 18.28
N GLU A 369 5.55 27.58 17.18
CA GLU A 369 4.16 28.05 17.20
C GLU A 369 3.18 26.93 17.52
N ILE A 370 3.50 25.69 17.07
CA ILE A 370 2.67 24.50 17.31
C ILE A 370 3.56 23.40 17.85
N ILE A 371 3.12 22.78 18.93
CA ILE A 371 3.83 21.71 19.60
C ILE A 371 2.99 20.42 19.56
N TYR A 372 3.57 19.33 19.04
CA TYR A 372 3.06 17.99 19.20
C TYR A 372 3.89 17.26 20.25
N HIS A 373 3.29 17.03 21.40
CA HIS A 373 4.00 16.42 22.54
C HIS A 373 3.76 14.91 22.60
N ALA A 374 4.68 14.13 21.98
CA ALA A 374 4.63 12.68 21.93
C ALA A 374 5.71 12.00 22.82
N ALA A 375 6.55 12.78 23.50
CA ALA A 375 7.55 12.26 24.43
C ALA A 375 6.88 11.70 25.70
N ALA A 376 6.95 10.38 25.91
CA ALA A 376 6.41 9.72 27.10
C ALA A 376 6.99 8.31 27.28
N HIS A 377 7.08 7.86 28.53
CA HIS A 377 7.24 6.45 28.86
C HIS A 377 5.88 5.75 28.79
N LYS A 378 5.77 4.66 28.00
CA LYS A 378 4.48 4.02 27.68
C LYS A 378 4.33 2.57 28.16
N HIS A 379 5.44 1.91 28.54
CA HIS A 379 5.41 0.49 28.90
C HIS A 379 4.88 0.29 30.31
N VAL A 380 3.63 -0.18 30.42
CA VAL A 380 2.95 -0.37 31.70
C VAL A 380 3.80 -1.19 32.69
N PRO A 381 4.32 -2.40 32.35
CA PRO A 381 5.08 -3.19 33.31
C PRO A 381 6.37 -2.53 33.81
N LEU A 382 7.04 -1.76 32.94
CA LEU A 382 8.26 -1.04 33.31
C LEU A 382 7.96 0.15 34.24
N MET A 383 6.87 0.86 33.97
CA MET A 383 6.45 1.99 34.78
C MET A 383 5.89 1.51 36.14
N GLU A 384 5.25 0.36 36.17
CA GLU A 384 4.89 -0.28 37.46
C GLU A 384 6.13 -0.62 38.32
N GLY A 385 7.24 -1.00 37.70
CA GLY A 385 8.53 -1.19 38.40
C GLY A 385 9.30 0.10 38.70
N SER A 386 8.90 1.23 38.06
CA SER A 386 9.62 2.51 38.17
C SER A 386 8.64 3.69 38.22
N PRO A 387 7.77 3.79 39.23
CA PRO A 387 6.71 4.80 39.28
C PRO A 387 7.23 6.23 39.30
N ASN A 388 8.35 6.49 39.99
CA ASN A 388 8.97 7.82 40.03
C ASN A 388 9.40 8.28 38.63
N GLU A 389 9.92 7.38 37.79
CA GLU A 389 10.33 7.69 36.44
C GLU A 389 9.14 8.02 35.52
N ALA A 390 7.98 7.35 35.73
CA ALA A 390 6.76 7.71 35.03
C ALA A 390 6.33 9.16 35.34
N ILE A 391 6.41 9.58 36.60
CA ILE A 391 6.07 10.94 37.03
C ILE A 391 7.11 11.95 36.50
N LYS A 392 8.40 11.72 36.68
CA LYS A 392 9.45 12.62 36.21
C LYS A 392 9.33 12.89 34.72
N ASN A 393 9.12 11.83 33.92
CA ASN A 393 9.10 11.97 32.47
C ASN A 393 7.75 12.42 31.93
N ASN A 394 6.67 11.73 32.32
CA ASN A 394 5.36 12.02 31.74
C ASN A 394 4.73 13.26 32.35
N VAL A 395 4.67 13.37 33.68
CA VAL A 395 3.98 14.48 34.35
C VAL A 395 4.84 15.75 34.37
N LEU A 396 6.03 15.69 34.97
CA LEU A 396 6.90 16.87 35.07
C LEU A 396 7.44 17.31 33.72
N GLY A 397 7.74 16.34 32.83
CA GLY A 397 8.13 16.65 31.45
C GLY A 397 7.03 17.37 30.68
N THR A 398 5.77 16.92 30.77
CA THR A 398 4.62 17.63 30.18
C THR A 398 4.44 19.01 30.80
N TYR A 399 4.54 19.12 32.14
CA TYR A 399 4.41 20.37 32.86
C TYR A 399 5.45 21.40 32.41
N ASN A 400 6.71 21.01 32.25
CA ASN A 400 7.76 21.89 31.71
C ASN A 400 7.43 22.35 30.30
N MET A 401 7.00 21.45 29.44
CA MET A 401 6.65 21.78 28.05
C MET A 401 5.46 22.75 27.96
N VAL A 402 4.43 22.55 28.78
CA VAL A 402 3.24 23.41 28.85
C VAL A 402 3.61 24.81 29.35
N ARG A 403 4.40 24.91 30.44
CA ARG A 403 4.90 26.21 30.96
C ARG A 403 5.70 26.98 29.93
N MET A 404 6.53 26.30 29.14
CA MET A 404 7.33 26.98 28.11
C MET A 404 6.47 27.37 26.90
N ALA A 405 5.46 26.57 26.54
CA ALA A 405 4.51 26.93 25.51
C ALA A 405 3.73 28.21 25.86
N ASP A 406 3.27 28.32 27.10
CA ASP A 406 2.62 29.51 27.65
C ASP A 406 3.59 30.73 27.67
N LYS A 407 4.72 30.58 28.34
CA LYS A 407 5.75 31.64 28.48
C LYS A 407 6.17 32.25 27.14
N TRP A 408 6.25 31.44 26.07
CA TRP A 408 6.74 31.84 24.77
C TRP A 408 5.62 32.05 23.73
N ASN A 409 4.36 32.10 24.20
CA ASN A 409 3.15 32.40 23.42
C ASN A 409 3.00 31.46 22.20
N ALA A 410 3.17 30.15 22.40
CA ALA A 410 2.83 29.18 21.38
C ALA A 410 1.32 29.26 21.07
N LYS A 411 0.94 29.00 19.82
CA LYS A 411 -0.47 29.07 19.42
C LYS A 411 -1.24 27.82 19.84
N ARG A 412 -0.60 26.65 19.74
CA ARG A 412 -1.27 25.38 19.96
C ARG A 412 -0.34 24.33 20.54
N PHE A 413 -0.85 23.57 21.49
CA PHE A 413 -0.18 22.44 22.14
C PHE A 413 -1.06 21.21 22.07
N VAL A 414 -0.60 20.18 21.35
CA VAL A 414 -1.31 18.91 21.14
C VAL A 414 -0.61 17.80 21.93
N GLN A 415 -1.25 17.36 23.00
CA GLN A 415 -0.78 16.26 23.85
C GLN A 415 -1.20 14.91 23.28
N ILE A 416 -0.27 14.03 23.01
CA ILE A 416 -0.58 12.63 22.72
C ILE A 416 -0.95 11.93 24.03
N SER A 417 -2.18 11.40 24.10
CA SER A 417 -2.71 10.67 25.23
C SER A 417 -3.09 9.23 24.86
N THR A 418 -3.77 8.51 25.73
CA THR A 418 -4.06 7.08 25.58
C THR A 418 -5.38 6.71 26.23
N ASP A 419 -6.01 5.62 25.76
CA ASP A 419 -7.13 4.92 26.37
C ASP A 419 -6.86 4.54 27.85
N LYS A 420 -5.60 4.33 28.22
CA LYS A 420 -5.19 3.94 29.58
C LYS A 420 -5.25 5.07 30.60
N ALA A 421 -5.46 6.32 30.15
CA ALA A 421 -5.74 7.47 31.03
C ALA A 421 -7.18 7.46 31.57
N VAL A 422 -8.05 6.64 30.98
CA VAL A 422 -9.45 6.43 31.39
C VAL A 422 -9.50 5.38 32.50
N ASN A 423 -10.05 5.73 33.65
CA ASN A 423 -10.11 4.86 34.84
C ASN A 423 -8.81 4.06 35.03
N PRO A 424 -7.67 4.71 35.26
CA PRO A 424 -6.37 4.07 35.18
C PRO A 424 -6.19 3.01 36.28
N THR A 425 -5.68 1.83 35.90
CA THR A 425 -5.33 0.73 36.82
C THR A 425 -3.82 0.57 37.00
N ASN A 426 -3.05 1.49 36.41
CA ASN A 426 -1.61 1.48 36.40
C ASN A 426 -1.04 2.91 36.42
N ILE A 427 0.20 3.03 36.92
CA ILE A 427 0.87 4.32 37.09
C ILE A 427 1.12 5.07 35.77
N MET A 428 1.36 4.35 34.67
CA MET A 428 1.54 4.97 33.37
C MET A 428 0.24 5.66 32.92
N GLY A 429 -0.90 4.98 33.00
CA GLY A 429 -2.22 5.55 32.70
C GLY A 429 -2.54 6.73 33.62
N ALA A 430 -2.31 6.60 34.96
CA ALA A 430 -2.50 7.68 35.91
C ALA A 430 -1.61 8.90 35.62
N SER A 431 -0.34 8.70 35.20
CA SER A 431 0.55 9.78 34.79
C SER A 431 0.01 10.54 33.57
N LYS A 432 -0.56 9.84 32.59
CA LYS A 432 -1.17 10.46 31.40
C LYS A 432 -2.46 11.21 31.76
N ARG A 433 -3.24 10.70 32.73
CA ARG A 433 -4.40 11.42 33.25
C ARG A 433 -4.00 12.74 33.90
N ILE A 434 -2.94 12.77 34.70
CA ILE A 434 -2.42 14.02 35.29
C ILE A 434 -1.96 14.99 34.18
N CYS A 435 -1.34 14.48 33.06
CA CYS A 435 -1.00 15.33 31.92
C CYS A 435 -2.25 15.98 31.29
N GLU A 436 -3.36 15.25 31.17
CA GLU A 436 -4.63 15.82 30.68
C GLU A 436 -5.17 16.90 31.62
N MET A 437 -5.09 16.67 32.95
CA MET A 437 -5.47 17.69 33.95
C MET A 437 -4.62 18.96 33.84
N ILE A 438 -3.29 18.85 33.63
CA ILE A 438 -2.38 19.98 33.43
C ILE A 438 -2.83 20.79 32.20
N ILE A 439 -3.10 20.12 31.07
CA ILE A 439 -3.51 20.76 29.83
C ILE A 439 -4.83 21.52 30.01
N GLN A 440 -5.82 20.90 30.63
CA GLN A 440 -7.13 21.52 30.87
C GLN A 440 -7.04 22.74 31.79
N THR A 441 -6.17 22.69 32.80
CA THR A 441 -5.94 23.80 33.73
C THR A 441 -5.27 24.97 33.00
N TYR A 442 -4.18 24.73 32.26
CA TYR A 442 -3.47 25.80 31.56
C TYR A 442 -4.29 26.43 30.44
N ASN A 443 -5.18 25.68 29.81
CA ASN A 443 -6.06 26.22 28.78
C ASN A 443 -7.03 27.29 29.29
N LYS A 444 -7.35 27.30 30.57
CA LYS A 444 -8.26 28.31 31.16
C LYS A 444 -7.61 29.68 31.30
N GLU A 445 -6.28 29.73 31.48
CA GLU A 445 -5.54 30.96 31.82
C GLU A 445 -4.63 31.46 30.69
N SER A 446 -4.32 30.63 29.71
CA SER A 446 -3.35 30.90 28.64
C SER A 446 -4.03 31.18 27.31
N ASP A 447 -3.37 32.01 26.48
CA ASP A 447 -3.76 32.28 25.08
C ASP A 447 -3.38 31.10 24.17
N THR A 448 -2.62 30.12 24.64
CA THR A 448 -2.26 28.88 23.93
C THR A 448 -3.44 27.89 23.97
N GLU A 449 -3.84 27.36 22.80
CA GLU A 449 -4.85 26.31 22.71
C GLU A 449 -4.24 24.96 23.11
N TYR A 450 -4.56 24.47 24.30
CA TYR A 450 -4.09 23.17 24.80
C TYR A 450 -5.15 22.10 24.57
N VAL A 451 -4.77 20.99 23.89
CA VAL A 451 -5.66 19.87 23.65
C VAL A 451 -4.95 18.55 23.85
N ALA A 452 -5.70 17.50 24.18
CA ALA A 452 -5.22 16.14 24.24
C ALA A 452 -5.92 15.26 23.19
N VAL A 453 -5.22 14.23 22.71
CA VAL A 453 -5.78 13.26 21.77
C VAL A 453 -5.55 11.86 22.32
N ARG A 454 -6.64 11.16 22.68
CA ARG A 454 -6.67 9.78 23.16
C ARG A 454 -6.87 8.82 22.01
N PHE A 455 -6.08 7.77 21.99
CA PHE A 455 -6.28 6.59 21.16
C PHE A 455 -5.72 5.35 21.83
N GLY A 456 -6.14 4.17 21.33
CA GLY A 456 -5.72 2.88 21.85
C GLY A 456 -4.36 2.43 21.30
N ASN A 457 -4.20 1.11 21.04
CA ASN A 457 -2.92 0.62 20.57
C ASN A 457 -2.73 0.91 19.08
N VAL A 458 -1.47 1.14 18.71
CA VAL A 458 -1.08 1.27 17.31
C VAL A 458 -0.24 0.08 16.85
N LEU A 459 -0.48 -0.37 15.62
CA LEU A 459 0.15 -1.54 15.04
C LEU A 459 1.64 -1.31 14.81
N GLY A 460 2.45 -2.32 15.13
CA GLY A 460 3.88 -2.31 14.81
C GLY A 460 4.72 -1.29 15.57
N SER A 461 4.18 -0.60 16.59
CA SER A 461 4.97 0.33 17.42
C SER A 461 6.04 -0.42 18.22
N ASN A 462 7.16 0.26 18.47
CA ASN A 462 8.30 -0.31 19.19
C ASN A 462 7.86 -0.88 20.55
N GLY A 463 8.27 -2.14 20.84
CA GLY A 463 7.93 -2.85 22.07
C GLY A 463 6.46 -3.26 22.20
N SER A 464 5.66 -3.18 21.14
CA SER A 464 4.27 -3.67 21.15
C SER A 464 4.19 -5.18 20.93
N VAL A 465 2.97 -5.73 21.01
CA VAL A 465 2.69 -7.17 20.91
C VAL A 465 3.11 -7.78 19.57
N ILE A 466 2.96 -7.07 18.45
CA ILE A 466 3.28 -7.58 17.11
C ILE A 466 4.80 -7.82 16.93
N PRO A 467 5.69 -6.87 17.21
CA PRO A 467 7.13 -7.12 17.21
C PRO A 467 7.57 -8.25 18.15
N LEU A 468 6.94 -8.33 19.33
CA LEU A 468 7.22 -9.42 20.28
C LEU A 468 6.86 -10.79 19.67
N PHE A 469 5.64 -10.94 19.13
CA PHE A 469 5.21 -12.18 18.51
C PHE A 469 6.07 -12.55 17.31
N LYS A 470 6.44 -11.58 16.46
CA LYS A 470 7.37 -11.82 15.34
C LYS A 470 8.70 -12.39 15.81
N LYS A 471 9.27 -11.83 16.89
CA LYS A 471 10.52 -12.30 17.49
C LYS A 471 10.35 -13.72 18.05
N GLN A 472 9.32 -13.98 18.85
CA GLN A 472 9.04 -15.31 19.42
C GLN A 472 8.83 -16.37 18.33
N ILE A 473 8.10 -16.04 17.26
CA ILE A 473 7.90 -16.95 16.13
C ILE A 473 9.23 -17.24 15.40
N ALA A 474 10.06 -16.23 15.19
CA ALA A 474 11.37 -16.41 14.56
C ALA A 474 12.34 -17.27 15.41
N GLU A 475 12.19 -17.23 16.73
CA GLU A 475 12.95 -18.04 17.69
C GLU A 475 12.39 -19.45 17.87
N GLY A 476 11.26 -19.82 17.22
CA GLY A 476 10.63 -21.14 17.32
C GLY A 476 9.58 -21.25 18.44
N GLY A 477 9.19 -20.16 19.04
CA GLY A 477 8.17 -20.08 20.10
C GLY A 477 8.71 -20.33 21.52
N PRO A 478 7.84 -20.45 22.53
CA PRO A 478 6.39 -20.26 22.43
C PRO A 478 5.98 -18.79 22.23
N VAL A 479 4.80 -18.58 21.64
CA VAL A 479 4.17 -17.25 21.62
C VAL A 479 3.40 -17.05 22.92
N THR A 480 3.70 -15.96 23.63
CA THR A 480 3.13 -15.71 24.98
C THR A 480 1.96 -14.72 24.91
N VAL A 481 0.79 -15.15 25.39
CA VAL A 481 -0.42 -14.33 25.50
C VAL A 481 -0.78 -14.21 26.98
N THR A 482 -1.12 -13.00 27.44
CA THR A 482 -1.37 -12.78 28.87
C THR A 482 -2.69 -13.37 29.34
N HIS A 483 -3.74 -13.37 28.52
CA HIS A 483 -5.03 -14.00 28.87
C HIS A 483 -5.80 -14.39 27.59
N PRO A 484 -6.54 -15.53 27.57
CA PRO A 484 -7.30 -15.96 26.39
C PRO A 484 -8.34 -14.96 25.91
N GLU A 485 -8.99 -14.25 26.82
CA GLU A 485 -10.07 -13.31 26.52
C GLU A 485 -9.60 -11.84 26.39
N ILE A 486 -8.30 -11.58 26.45
CA ILE A 486 -7.79 -10.21 26.35
C ILE A 486 -8.07 -9.63 24.99
N ILE A 487 -8.67 -8.44 24.96
CA ILE A 487 -8.94 -7.69 23.74
C ILE A 487 -8.21 -6.36 23.75
N ARG A 488 -7.89 -5.87 22.56
CA ARG A 488 -7.32 -4.53 22.37
C ARG A 488 -7.88 -3.94 21.09
N TYR A 489 -7.99 -2.62 21.08
CA TYR A 489 -8.26 -1.87 19.86
C TYR A 489 -6.95 -1.59 19.14
N PHE A 490 -6.98 -1.63 17.81
CA PHE A 490 -5.80 -1.37 16.99
C PHE A 490 -6.10 -0.41 15.86
N MET A 491 -5.12 0.46 15.59
CA MET A 491 -5.10 1.40 14.49
C MET A 491 -3.72 1.38 13.84
N THR A 492 -3.58 1.70 12.56
CA THR A 492 -2.26 1.88 11.97
C THR A 492 -1.63 3.18 12.46
N ILE A 493 -0.29 3.25 12.49
CA ILE A 493 0.40 4.48 12.91
C ILE A 493 0.08 5.66 11.98
N PRO A 494 0.12 5.51 10.63
CA PRO A 494 -0.25 6.61 9.73
C PRO A 494 -1.69 7.10 9.93
N GLU A 495 -2.64 6.20 10.15
CA GLU A 495 -4.03 6.54 10.42
C GLU A 495 -4.17 7.34 11.73
N ALA A 496 -3.60 6.83 12.83
CA ALA A 496 -3.64 7.52 14.14
C ALA A 496 -3.07 8.93 14.02
N VAL A 497 -1.94 9.09 13.35
CA VAL A 497 -1.29 10.39 13.17
C VAL A 497 -2.11 11.33 12.28
N SER A 498 -2.71 10.83 11.20
CA SER A 498 -3.59 11.64 10.35
C SER A 498 -4.78 12.19 11.14
N LEU A 499 -5.38 11.36 12.01
CA LEU A 499 -6.49 11.79 12.88
C LEU A 499 -6.02 12.74 13.99
N VAL A 500 -4.81 12.56 14.54
CA VAL A 500 -4.20 13.49 15.50
C VAL A 500 -3.98 14.87 14.88
N LEU A 501 -3.45 14.92 13.66
CA LEU A 501 -3.26 16.17 12.93
C LEU A 501 -4.60 16.87 12.66
N GLN A 502 -5.63 16.10 12.29
CA GLN A 502 -6.96 16.65 12.06
C GLN A 502 -7.64 17.10 13.37
N ALA A 503 -7.50 16.34 14.46
CA ALA A 503 -7.94 16.78 15.80
C ALA A 503 -7.25 18.07 16.19
N GLY A 504 -5.95 18.18 15.92
CA GLY A 504 -5.20 19.42 16.07
C GLY A 504 -5.78 20.59 15.25
N ALA A 505 -6.30 20.36 14.05
CA ALA A 505 -6.96 21.41 13.25
C ALA A 505 -8.31 21.84 13.84
N TYR A 506 -9.03 20.94 14.49
CA TYR A 506 -10.33 21.21 15.12
C TYR A 506 -10.21 21.87 16.51
N ALA A 507 -9.00 21.91 17.07
CA ALA A 507 -8.76 22.44 18.40
C ALA A 507 -9.23 23.89 18.56
N LYS A 508 -9.93 24.14 19.67
CA LYS A 508 -10.35 25.47 20.14
C LYS A 508 -9.83 25.76 21.54
N GLY A 509 -9.25 24.75 22.18
CA GLY A 509 -8.67 24.79 23.50
C GLY A 509 -9.51 24.06 24.57
N GLY A 510 -8.86 23.22 25.36
CA GLY A 510 -9.46 22.44 26.46
C GLY A 510 -10.05 21.10 26.08
N GLU A 511 -10.14 20.77 24.77
CA GLU A 511 -10.74 19.51 24.33
C GLU A 511 -9.84 18.32 24.62
N ILE A 512 -10.50 17.21 24.98
CA ILE A 512 -9.92 15.87 24.93
C ILE A 512 -10.54 15.16 23.74
N PHE A 513 -9.80 15.10 22.63
CA PHE A 513 -10.23 14.33 21.46
C PHE A 513 -10.07 12.84 21.69
N VAL A 514 -11.04 12.06 21.25
CA VAL A 514 -11.06 10.59 21.33
C VAL A 514 -11.20 10.05 19.94
N LEU A 515 -10.23 9.22 19.51
CA LEU A 515 -10.27 8.61 18.19
C LEU A 515 -11.10 7.33 18.23
N ASP A 516 -11.98 7.15 17.26
CA ASP A 516 -12.69 5.90 17.06
C ASP A 516 -11.72 4.78 16.68
N MET A 517 -11.60 3.78 17.51
CA MET A 517 -10.67 2.67 17.36
C MET A 517 -11.26 1.49 16.56
N GLY A 518 -12.53 1.57 16.14
CA GLY A 518 -13.22 0.49 15.44
C GLY A 518 -13.43 -0.76 16.29
N GLU A 519 -13.43 -1.93 15.64
CA GLU A 519 -13.72 -3.20 16.31
C GLU A 519 -12.56 -3.72 17.18
N PRO A 520 -12.87 -4.28 18.35
CA PRO A 520 -11.85 -4.86 19.23
C PRO A 520 -11.30 -6.18 18.67
N VAL A 521 -10.02 -6.43 18.90
CA VAL A 521 -9.30 -7.63 18.41
C VAL A 521 -8.86 -8.48 19.61
N LYS A 522 -9.19 -9.79 19.59
CA LYS A 522 -8.65 -10.75 20.56
C LYS A 522 -7.16 -11.00 20.27
N ILE A 523 -6.33 -10.82 21.29
CA ILE A 523 -4.87 -11.01 21.15
C ILE A 523 -4.52 -12.47 20.84
N LEU A 524 -5.31 -13.41 21.32
CA LEU A 524 -5.17 -14.83 20.97
C LEU A 524 -5.35 -15.08 19.46
N ASP A 525 -6.34 -14.46 18.84
CA ASP A 525 -6.58 -14.60 17.39
C ASP A 525 -5.47 -13.90 16.58
N LEU A 526 -4.97 -12.78 17.08
CA LEU A 526 -3.80 -12.10 16.53
C LEU A 526 -2.58 -13.04 16.53
N ALA A 527 -2.30 -13.71 17.66
CA ALA A 527 -1.20 -14.66 17.80
C ALA A 527 -1.34 -15.83 16.82
N ARG A 528 -2.53 -16.45 16.75
CA ARG A 528 -2.83 -17.55 15.80
C ARG A 528 -2.60 -17.14 14.35
N ASN A 529 -3.09 -15.98 13.98
CA ASN A 529 -2.95 -15.46 12.62
C ASN A 529 -1.48 -15.19 12.27
N MET A 530 -0.71 -14.62 13.19
CA MET A 530 0.71 -14.37 12.97
C MET A 530 1.53 -15.65 12.81
N ILE A 531 1.28 -16.68 13.62
CA ILE A 531 1.91 -17.99 13.48
C ILE A 531 1.62 -18.59 12.10
N ARG A 532 0.34 -18.57 11.67
CA ARG A 532 -0.09 -19.10 10.36
C ARG A 532 0.51 -18.30 9.19
N LEU A 533 0.52 -16.97 9.27
CA LEU A 533 1.13 -16.13 8.23
C LEU A 533 2.64 -16.36 8.10
N SER A 534 3.30 -16.78 9.17
CA SER A 534 4.71 -17.18 9.17
C SER A 534 4.95 -18.60 8.63
N GLY A 535 3.88 -19.31 8.20
CA GLY A 535 3.96 -20.64 7.60
C GLY A 535 3.98 -21.78 8.61
N TYR A 536 3.74 -21.51 9.88
CA TYR A 536 3.74 -22.52 10.95
C TYR A 536 2.31 -22.91 11.36
N LYS A 537 2.18 -24.11 11.93
CA LYS A 537 0.93 -24.60 12.50
C LYS A 537 0.88 -24.31 13.99
N VAL A 538 -0.25 -23.72 14.40
CA VAL A 538 -0.52 -23.43 15.82
C VAL A 538 -0.56 -24.72 16.61
N ASP A 539 0.08 -24.74 17.77
CA ASP A 539 0.18 -25.84 18.75
C ASP A 539 0.91 -27.10 18.24
N GLN A 540 1.30 -27.19 16.94
CA GLN A 540 2.14 -28.23 16.39
C GLN A 540 3.59 -27.78 16.25
N ASP A 541 3.81 -26.70 15.49
CA ASP A 541 5.14 -26.14 15.25
C ASP A 541 5.49 -25.08 16.29
N ILE A 542 4.51 -24.21 16.64
CA ILE A 542 4.66 -23.13 17.62
C ILE A 542 3.49 -23.18 18.60
N LYS A 543 3.80 -23.31 19.88
CA LYS A 543 2.84 -23.31 20.97
C LYS A 543 2.44 -21.88 21.35
N ILE A 544 1.20 -21.72 21.85
CA ILE A 544 0.74 -20.51 22.51
C ILE A 544 0.67 -20.79 24.01
N GLU A 545 1.35 -19.99 24.81
CA GLU A 545 1.35 -20.12 26.27
C GLU A 545 0.68 -18.90 26.92
N PHE A 546 -0.09 -19.16 28.00
CA PHE A 546 -0.76 -18.12 28.76
C PHE A 546 0.04 -17.80 30.01
N THR A 547 0.47 -16.52 30.12
CA THR A 547 1.35 -16.07 31.22
C THR A 547 0.63 -15.44 32.40
N GLY A 548 -0.69 -15.21 32.31
CA GLY A 548 -1.45 -14.41 33.25
C GLY A 548 -1.35 -12.91 32.95
N LEU A 549 -2.33 -12.14 33.46
CA LEU A 549 -2.33 -10.68 33.33
C LEU A 549 -1.15 -10.09 34.10
N ARG A 550 -0.46 -9.14 33.50
CA ARG A 550 0.65 -8.41 34.12
C ARG A 550 0.12 -7.38 35.14
N PRO A 551 0.93 -6.93 36.11
CA PRO A 551 0.55 -5.87 37.04
C PRO A 551 0.04 -4.63 36.28
N GLY A 552 -1.12 -4.11 36.69
CA GLY A 552 -1.74 -2.95 36.03
C GLY A 552 -2.41 -3.19 34.69
N GLU A 553 -2.38 -4.41 34.14
CA GLU A 553 -2.99 -4.72 32.82
C GLU A 553 -4.51 -4.96 32.99
N LYS A 554 -5.32 -4.27 32.14
CA LYS A 554 -6.77 -4.48 32.02
C LYS A 554 -7.07 -5.62 31.05
N LEU A 555 -8.14 -6.37 31.32
CA LEU A 555 -8.67 -7.35 30.35
C LEU A 555 -9.28 -6.64 29.12
N TYR A 556 -10.00 -5.55 29.37
CA TYR A 556 -10.65 -4.67 28.39
C TYR A 556 -10.21 -3.23 28.65
N GLU A 557 -9.97 -2.46 27.59
CA GLU A 557 -9.63 -1.03 27.67
C GLU A 557 -10.86 -0.18 27.37
N GLU A 558 -10.99 0.96 28.05
CA GLU A 558 -12.07 1.93 27.90
C GLU A 558 -11.56 3.16 27.17
N LEU A 559 -12.35 3.72 26.27
CA LEU A 559 -11.95 4.92 25.51
C LEU A 559 -12.41 6.22 26.18
N LEU A 560 -13.48 6.16 26.98
CA LEU A 560 -14.08 7.29 27.67
C LEU A 560 -14.47 6.89 29.10
N MET A 561 -14.54 7.90 29.99
CA MET A 561 -15.19 7.79 31.30
C MET A 561 -16.69 8.04 31.14
N ASP A 562 -17.53 7.38 31.93
CA ASP A 562 -18.98 7.56 31.93
C ASP A 562 -19.41 9.03 32.11
N GLU A 563 -18.63 9.81 32.86
CA GLU A 563 -18.87 11.21 33.19
C GLU A 563 -18.45 12.19 32.07
N GLU A 564 -17.60 11.74 31.12
CA GLU A 564 -17.03 12.66 30.10
C GLU A 564 -18.00 12.96 28.94
N GLY A 565 -19.04 12.17 28.71
CA GLY A 565 -19.93 12.36 27.58
C GLY A 565 -19.19 12.46 26.23
N MET A 566 -19.89 12.45 25.11
CA MET A 566 -19.27 12.62 23.78
C MET A 566 -20.00 13.65 22.95
N THR A 567 -19.22 14.49 22.24
CA THR A 567 -19.73 15.36 21.18
C THR A 567 -19.06 15.02 19.87
N ASP A 568 -19.82 14.97 18.79
CA ASP A 568 -19.31 14.68 17.46
C ASP A 568 -18.54 15.86 16.85
N THR A 569 -17.54 15.54 16.03
CA THR A 569 -16.85 16.49 15.17
C THR A 569 -17.32 16.33 13.71
N PRO A 570 -16.90 17.19 12.77
CA PRO A 570 -17.14 16.98 11.35
C PRO A 570 -16.60 15.65 10.82
N ASN A 571 -15.57 15.11 11.46
CA ASN A 571 -15.06 13.75 11.17
C ASN A 571 -15.64 12.74 12.17
N LYS A 572 -16.44 11.80 11.68
CA LYS A 572 -17.08 10.74 12.49
C LYS A 572 -16.11 9.84 13.27
N LEU A 573 -14.83 9.91 12.98
CA LEU A 573 -13.79 9.13 13.66
C LEU A 573 -13.07 9.92 14.75
N ILE A 574 -13.47 11.17 14.99
CA ILE A 574 -12.91 12.04 16.01
C ILE A 574 -14.08 12.57 16.84
N HIS A 575 -14.09 12.23 18.11
CA HIS A 575 -15.08 12.71 19.07
C HIS A 575 -14.40 13.63 20.09
N ILE A 576 -15.17 14.45 20.77
CA ILE A 576 -14.70 15.32 21.85
C ILE A 576 -15.32 14.80 23.15
N GLY A 577 -14.48 14.42 24.11
CA GLY A 577 -14.87 14.20 25.48
C GLY A 577 -14.99 15.53 26.23
N HIS A 578 -16.02 15.67 27.06
CA HIS A 578 -16.19 16.87 27.86
C HIS A 578 -15.07 17.00 28.91
N PRO A 579 -14.53 18.22 29.11
CA PRO A 579 -13.53 18.48 30.15
C PRO A 579 -14.09 18.17 31.53
N ILE A 580 -13.28 17.55 32.38
CA ILE A 580 -13.59 17.42 33.79
C ILE A 580 -13.17 18.71 34.50
N ASP A 581 -13.97 19.15 35.46
CA ASP A 581 -13.61 20.31 36.25
C ASP A 581 -12.44 19.97 37.20
N VAL A 582 -11.30 20.61 36.95
CA VAL A 582 -10.06 20.43 37.71
C VAL A 582 -9.87 21.64 38.61
N ASP A 583 -9.70 21.38 39.89
CA ASP A 583 -9.34 22.41 40.89
C ASP A 583 -7.86 22.80 40.68
N GLU A 584 -7.62 23.97 40.16
CA GLU A 584 -6.30 24.49 39.77
C GLU A 584 -5.34 24.61 40.96
N VAL A 585 -5.85 25.07 42.11
CA VAL A 585 -5.04 25.22 43.34
C VAL A 585 -4.57 23.87 43.86
N LYS A 586 -5.49 22.89 43.89
CA LYS A 586 -5.17 21.52 44.27
C LYS A 586 -4.17 20.89 43.31
N LEU A 587 -4.34 21.08 41.99
CA LEU A 587 -3.41 20.53 41.03
C LEU A 587 -2.02 21.16 41.16
N ALA A 588 -1.92 22.48 41.32
CA ALA A 588 -0.64 23.17 41.53
C ALA A 588 0.08 22.70 42.80
N HIS A 589 -0.67 22.42 43.87
CA HIS A 589 -0.10 21.83 45.09
C HIS A 589 0.35 20.38 44.81
N ALA A 590 -0.47 19.59 44.15
CA ALA A 590 -0.17 18.19 43.83
C ALA A 590 1.09 18.06 42.97
N LEU A 591 1.29 18.93 41.99
CA LEU A 591 2.48 18.93 41.14
C LEU A 591 3.77 19.18 41.94
N ARG A 592 3.75 20.09 42.92
CA ARG A 592 4.90 20.32 43.80
C ARG A 592 5.19 19.11 44.70
N VAL A 593 4.15 18.45 45.21
CA VAL A 593 4.29 17.20 45.99
C VAL A 593 4.89 16.09 45.13
N LEU A 594 4.36 15.91 43.91
CA LEU A 594 4.87 14.91 42.95
C LEU A 594 6.34 15.18 42.57
N GLU A 595 6.71 16.41 42.37
CA GLU A 595 8.09 16.80 42.02
C GLU A 595 9.04 16.43 43.16
N SER A 596 8.74 16.87 44.39
CA SER A 596 9.54 16.56 45.58
C SER A 596 9.62 15.04 45.84
N ALA A 597 8.49 14.35 45.75
CA ALA A 597 8.44 12.91 45.97
C ALA A 597 9.23 12.12 44.92
N ALA A 598 9.12 12.53 43.62
CA ALA A 598 9.83 11.88 42.54
C ALA A 598 11.34 12.13 42.60
N GLN A 599 11.79 13.34 43.00
CA GLN A 599 13.22 13.64 43.18
C GLN A 599 13.83 12.82 44.31
N ASN A 600 13.07 12.56 45.35
CA ASN A 600 13.50 11.77 46.53
C ASN A 600 13.32 10.26 46.35
N GLU A 601 12.91 9.78 45.15
CA GLU A 601 12.70 8.35 44.83
C GLU A 601 11.79 7.63 45.83
N THR A 602 10.65 8.24 46.21
CA THR A 602 9.75 7.69 47.22
C THR A 602 9.12 6.36 46.79
N ASP A 603 8.97 5.44 47.75
CA ASP A 603 8.23 4.19 47.55
C ASP A 603 6.71 4.40 47.53
N ASP A 604 6.22 5.52 48.09
CA ASP A 604 4.79 5.83 48.22
C ASP A 604 4.20 6.54 46.99
N MET A 605 4.93 6.62 45.89
CA MET A 605 4.51 7.35 44.71
C MET A 605 3.10 6.96 44.22
N ARG A 606 2.74 5.67 44.27
CA ARG A 606 1.40 5.22 43.86
C ARG A 606 0.29 5.78 44.74
N LEU A 607 0.51 5.85 46.06
CA LEU A 607 -0.46 6.42 47.02
C LEU A 607 -0.62 7.93 46.79
N ILE A 608 0.48 8.63 46.53
CA ILE A 608 0.43 10.06 46.21
C ILE A 608 -0.39 10.27 44.93
N VAL A 609 -0.14 9.48 43.88
CA VAL A 609 -0.88 9.59 42.60
C VAL A 609 -2.36 9.22 42.77
N GLU A 610 -2.70 8.23 43.62
CA GLU A 610 -4.09 7.87 43.96
C GLU A 610 -4.84 9.04 44.60
N SER A 611 -4.18 9.80 45.46
CA SER A 611 -4.79 10.99 46.07
C SER A 611 -5.08 12.12 45.07
N ILE A 612 -4.38 12.15 43.93
CA ILE A 612 -4.52 13.18 42.90
C ILE A 612 -5.51 12.74 41.82
N VAL A 613 -5.51 11.46 41.49
CA VAL A 613 -6.37 10.84 40.47
C VAL A 613 -7.32 9.87 41.16
N PRO A 614 -8.51 10.30 41.58
CA PRO A 614 -9.43 9.44 42.39
C PRO A 614 -9.89 8.17 41.67
N THR A 615 -9.85 8.17 40.32
CA THR A 615 -10.18 7.00 39.50
C THR A 615 -9.03 6.00 39.36
N TYR A 616 -7.84 6.32 39.88
CA TYR A 616 -6.71 5.41 39.90
C TYR A 616 -6.78 4.49 41.12
N HIS A 617 -6.91 3.19 40.87
CA HIS A 617 -6.92 2.17 41.93
C HIS A 617 -5.76 1.20 41.70
N PRO A 618 -4.60 1.41 42.36
CA PRO A 618 -3.45 0.53 42.23
C PRO A 618 -3.80 -0.87 42.77
N LYS A 619 -3.57 -1.90 41.99
CA LYS A 619 -3.58 -3.27 42.49
C LYS A 619 -2.31 -3.47 43.31
N LEU A 620 -2.36 -3.19 44.60
CA LEU A 620 -1.28 -3.50 45.54
C LEU A 620 -1.08 -5.02 45.54
N ASN A 621 0.06 -5.50 45.08
CA ASN A 621 0.44 -6.89 45.28
C ASN A 621 0.57 -7.16 46.77
N LYS A 622 -0.27 -8.05 47.30
CA LYS A 622 -0.17 -8.58 48.67
C LYS A 622 1.05 -9.51 48.86
N SER A 623 2.23 -9.09 48.47
CA SER A 623 3.46 -9.89 48.62
C SER A 623 4.63 -9.07 49.15
N THR A 624 4.35 -8.21 50.14
CA THR A 624 5.36 -7.65 51.05
C THR A 624 4.71 -7.48 52.42
N GLN A 625 4.43 -8.61 53.10
CA GLN A 625 4.37 -8.74 54.54
C GLN A 625 5.27 -9.90 54.95
#